data_5b834843a25fb9cb38489a44d897dee3
#
_entry.id   5b834843a25fb9cb38489a44d897dee3
#
_cell.length_a   1.000
_cell.length_b   1.000
_cell.length_c   1.000
_cell.angle_alpha   90.00
_cell.angle_beta   90.00
_cell.angle_gamma   90.00
#
_symmetry.space_group_name_H-M   'P 1'
#
loop_
_entity.id
_entity.type
_entity.pdbx_description
1 polymer ?
#
loop_
_entity_poly.entity_id
_entity_poly.type
_entity_poly.pdbx_seq_one_letter_code
_entity_poly.pdbx_strand_id
1 'polypeptide(L)'
;MKFGIIKERKNPPDRRVVFSPEKLQEFQHQFPEASIVVESSDIRVYSDDAYAKAGFEITEDLSDCDVLIGVKEVPIAALLPNKKYFFFSHTIKKQPYNRDLLKAMLEKNITLYDHEVITDTRGNRLIGFGRYAGLVGAYNGFRALGLKEQTFSLPKAENLAEIGRAHV
;
A
#
# COMPACT_ATOMS: atom_id res chain seq x y z
N MET A 1 10.10 13.14 -14.13
CA MET A 1 10.24 11.87 -13.38
C MET A 1 8.95 11.11 -13.54
N LYS A 2 9.00 9.82 -13.91
CA LYS A 2 7.81 8.98 -14.10
C LYS A 2 7.58 8.08 -12.90
N PHE A 3 6.36 8.12 -12.37
CA PHE A 3 5.93 7.36 -11.20
C PHE A 3 4.97 6.25 -11.63
N GLY A 4 5.19 5.05 -11.10
CA GLY A 4 4.28 3.91 -11.28
C GLY A 4 3.62 3.54 -9.97
N ILE A 5 2.29 3.56 -9.93
CA ILE A 5 1.51 3.03 -8.80
C ILE A 5 1.35 1.54 -9.04
N ILE A 6 2.05 0.72 -8.25
CA ILE A 6 2.10 -0.73 -8.44
C ILE A 6 0.88 -1.43 -7.83
N LYS A 7 0.49 -2.56 -8.42
CA LYS A 7 -0.50 -3.47 -7.82
C LYS A 7 0.13 -4.28 -6.69
N GLU A 8 -0.68 -4.59 -5.69
CA GLU A 8 -0.25 -5.48 -4.61
C GLU A 8 -0.20 -6.94 -5.09
N ARG A 9 0.84 -7.65 -4.69
CA ARG A 9 1.09 -9.04 -5.12
C ARG A 9 1.18 -10.02 -3.95
N LYS A 10 0.73 -9.57 -2.76
CA LYS A 10 0.78 -10.39 -1.54
C LYS A 10 -0.30 -11.46 -1.53
N ASN A 11 0.01 -12.60 -0.92
CA ASN A 11 -0.96 -13.64 -0.61
C ASN A 11 -1.08 -13.77 0.94
N PRO A 12 -2.28 -13.69 1.54
CA PRO A 12 -3.58 -13.41 0.90
C PRO A 12 -3.63 -12.02 0.24
N PRO A 13 -4.52 -11.81 -0.76
CA PRO A 13 -4.58 -10.58 -1.52
C PRO A 13 -4.78 -9.33 -0.65
N ASP A 14 -3.95 -8.32 -0.87
CA ASP A 14 -4.10 -7.00 -0.25
C ASP A 14 -4.81 -6.07 -1.25
N ARG A 15 -5.94 -5.51 -0.86
CA ARG A 15 -6.76 -4.65 -1.72
C ARG A 15 -6.49 -3.17 -1.53
N ARG A 16 -5.60 -2.82 -0.59
CA ARG A 16 -5.25 -1.43 -0.30
C ARG A 16 -4.53 -0.79 -1.47
N VAL A 17 -4.62 0.53 -1.51
CA VAL A 17 -3.90 1.37 -2.48
C VAL A 17 -3.16 2.47 -1.73
N VAL A 18 -2.08 2.97 -2.30
CA VAL A 18 -1.34 4.10 -1.73
C VAL A 18 -2.14 5.39 -1.90
N PHE A 19 -2.73 5.58 -3.07
CA PHE A 19 -3.58 6.72 -3.39
C PHE A 19 -4.93 6.25 -3.92
N SER A 20 -6.03 6.83 -3.43
CA SER A 20 -7.29 6.77 -4.16
C SER A 20 -7.18 7.56 -5.47
N PRO A 21 -8.06 7.32 -6.48
CA PRO A 21 -8.05 8.12 -7.71
C PRO A 21 -8.10 9.62 -7.46
N GLU A 22 -8.94 10.05 -6.51
CA GLU A 22 -9.09 11.45 -6.10
C GLU A 22 -7.79 12.01 -5.51
N LYS A 23 -7.16 11.28 -4.58
CA LYS A 23 -5.90 11.73 -3.95
C LYS A 23 -4.73 11.74 -4.93
N LEU A 24 -4.75 10.86 -5.93
CA LEU A 24 -3.76 10.89 -6.98
C LEU A 24 -3.93 12.11 -7.89
N GLN A 25 -5.19 12.56 -8.15
CA GLN A 25 -5.45 13.82 -8.84
C GLN A 25 -4.97 15.04 -8.05
N GLU A 26 -5.21 15.07 -6.73
CA GLU A 26 -4.71 16.14 -5.87
C GLU A 26 -3.18 16.21 -5.93
N PHE A 27 -2.51 15.04 -5.88
CA PHE A 27 -1.05 14.95 -6.02
C PHE A 27 -0.59 15.46 -7.39
N GLN A 28 -1.26 15.04 -8.48
CA GLN A 28 -0.94 15.50 -9.84
C GLN A 28 -1.12 17.02 -10.00
N HIS A 29 -2.16 17.59 -9.38
CA HIS A 29 -2.37 19.05 -9.39
C HIS A 29 -1.26 19.80 -8.63
N GLN A 30 -0.78 19.23 -7.53
CA GLN A 30 0.29 19.82 -6.73
C GLN A 30 1.66 19.70 -7.43
N PHE A 31 1.85 18.64 -8.20
CA PHE A 31 3.11 18.32 -8.92
C PHE A 31 2.83 18.05 -10.40
N PRO A 32 2.48 19.08 -11.18
CA PRO A 32 2.06 18.92 -12.58
C PRO A 32 3.15 18.36 -13.50
N GLU A 33 4.43 18.50 -13.11
CA GLU A 33 5.58 17.95 -13.84
C GLU A 33 5.78 16.43 -13.62
N ALA A 34 5.08 15.83 -12.67
CA ALA A 34 5.15 14.41 -12.43
C ALA A 34 4.33 13.64 -13.48
N SER A 35 4.95 12.71 -14.17
CA SER A 35 4.22 11.75 -15.02
C SER A 35 3.82 10.55 -14.17
N ILE A 36 2.54 10.19 -14.15
CA ILE A 36 2.02 9.12 -13.30
C ILE A 36 1.26 8.10 -14.15
N VAL A 37 1.59 6.84 -13.96
CA VAL A 37 0.86 5.70 -14.52
C VAL A 37 0.45 4.74 -13.40
N VAL A 38 -0.59 3.98 -13.64
CA VAL A 38 -1.15 3.03 -12.67
C VAL A 38 -1.12 1.63 -13.25
N GLU A 39 -0.51 0.69 -12.53
CA GLU A 39 -0.47 -0.70 -12.98
C GLU A 39 -1.88 -1.32 -12.92
N SER A 40 -2.28 -2.04 -13.98
CA SER A 40 -3.56 -2.73 -14.06
C SER A 40 -3.73 -3.75 -12.94
N SER A 41 -4.90 -3.77 -12.29
CA SER A 41 -5.19 -4.66 -11.16
C SER A 41 -6.68 -4.99 -11.05
N ASP A 42 -6.96 -6.27 -10.94
CA ASP A 42 -8.30 -6.84 -10.71
C ASP A 42 -8.65 -7.01 -9.22
N ILE A 43 -7.67 -6.82 -8.30
CA ILE A 43 -7.84 -7.10 -6.87
C ILE A 43 -7.96 -5.85 -5.99
N ARG A 44 -7.44 -4.69 -6.41
CA ARG A 44 -7.44 -3.47 -5.58
C ARG A 44 -8.86 -2.95 -5.34
N VAL A 45 -9.03 -2.14 -4.29
CA VAL A 45 -10.35 -1.60 -3.89
C VAL A 45 -10.97 -0.66 -4.93
N TYR A 46 -10.15 0.06 -5.70
CA TYR A 46 -10.58 0.91 -6.81
C TYR A 46 -10.27 0.22 -8.15
N SER A 47 -11.23 0.21 -9.06
CA SER A 47 -11.05 -0.40 -10.39
C SER A 47 -10.09 0.41 -11.27
N ASP A 48 -9.57 -0.22 -12.31
CA ASP A 48 -8.79 0.44 -13.36
C ASP A 48 -9.57 1.58 -13.99
N ASP A 49 -10.87 1.38 -14.25
CA ASP A 49 -11.77 2.41 -14.78
C ASP A 49 -11.86 3.66 -13.90
N ALA A 50 -11.79 3.50 -12.57
CA ALA A 50 -11.83 4.63 -11.65
C ALA A 50 -10.59 5.53 -11.80
N TYR A 51 -9.41 4.93 -11.96
CA TYR A 51 -8.18 5.68 -12.22
C TYR A 51 -8.14 6.26 -13.65
N ALA A 52 -8.63 5.53 -14.65
CA ALA A 52 -8.72 6.02 -16.03
C ALA A 52 -9.65 7.25 -16.12
N LYS A 53 -10.81 7.22 -15.45
CA LYS A 53 -11.74 8.37 -15.35
C LYS A 53 -11.12 9.56 -14.59
N ALA A 54 -10.19 9.30 -13.68
CA ALA A 54 -9.42 10.33 -12.99
C ALA A 54 -8.26 10.88 -13.84
N GLY A 55 -8.09 10.40 -15.08
CA GLY A 55 -7.11 10.91 -16.04
C GLY A 55 -5.77 10.18 -16.05
N PHE A 56 -5.65 9.03 -15.38
CA PHE A 56 -4.39 8.26 -15.31
C PHE A 56 -4.36 7.14 -16.34
N GLU A 57 -3.20 6.97 -16.97
CA GLU A 57 -2.91 5.84 -17.85
C GLU A 57 -2.85 4.55 -17.04
N ILE A 58 -3.52 3.50 -17.55
CA ILE A 58 -3.45 2.14 -16.99
C ILE A 58 -2.50 1.32 -17.86
N THR A 59 -1.53 0.65 -17.25
CA THR A 59 -0.51 -0.12 -17.96
C THR A 59 -0.18 -1.43 -17.25
N GLU A 60 0.28 -2.42 -18.00
CA GLU A 60 0.85 -3.65 -17.44
C GLU A 60 2.38 -3.56 -17.25
N ASP A 61 3.03 -2.62 -17.95
CA ASP A 61 4.49 -2.44 -17.93
C ASP A 61 4.88 -1.13 -17.24
N LEU A 62 5.67 -1.27 -16.19
CA LEU A 62 6.25 -0.15 -15.42
C LEU A 62 7.75 -0.01 -15.61
N SER A 63 8.33 -0.69 -16.61
CA SER A 63 9.78 -0.73 -16.83
C SER A 63 10.40 0.64 -17.12
N ASP A 64 9.63 1.57 -17.66
CA ASP A 64 10.05 2.95 -17.95
C ASP A 64 9.83 3.93 -16.77
N CYS A 65 9.22 3.50 -15.66
CA CYS A 65 9.05 4.32 -14.49
C CYS A 65 10.38 4.46 -13.71
N ASP A 66 10.63 5.65 -13.16
CA ASP A 66 11.78 5.92 -12.30
C ASP A 66 11.51 5.49 -10.85
N VAL A 67 10.27 5.67 -10.40
CA VAL A 67 9.81 5.47 -9.03
C VAL A 67 8.57 4.60 -9.02
N LEU A 68 8.57 3.59 -8.16
CA LEU A 68 7.49 2.62 -8.01
C LEU A 68 6.93 2.68 -6.58
N ILE A 69 5.61 2.90 -6.45
CA ILE A 69 4.97 3.15 -5.16
C ILE A 69 3.88 2.11 -4.91
N GLY A 70 4.02 1.37 -3.81
CA GLY A 70 3.06 0.36 -3.36
C GLY A 70 2.86 0.40 -1.85
N VAL A 71 2.01 -0.48 -1.34
CA VAL A 71 1.73 -0.61 0.10
C VAL A 71 2.63 -1.68 0.72
N LYS A 72 2.68 -2.87 0.13
CA LYS A 72 3.37 -4.05 0.67
C LYS A 72 4.61 -4.42 -0.13
N GLU A 73 5.41 -5.30 0.48
CA GLU A 73 6.61 -5.84 -0.13
C GLU A 73 6.33 -6.46 -1.53
N VAL A 74 7.15 -6.08 -2.48
CA VAL A 74 7.11 -6.63 -3.84
C VAL A 74 7.84 -7.96 -3.85
N PRO A 75 7.26 -9.04 -4.41
CA PRO A 75 7.96 -10.31 -4.58
C PRO A 75 9.26 -10.15 -5.36
N ILE A 76 10.31 -10.86 -4.95
CA ILE A 76 11.66 -10.75 -5.52
C ILE A 76 11.67 -10.89 -7.06
N ALA A 77 10.85 -11.81 -7.58
CA ALA A 77 10.74 -12.03 -9.03
C ALA A 77 10.13 -10.85 -9.80
N ALA A 78 9.36 -10.01 -9.12
CA ALA A 78 8.69 -8.84 -9.71
C ALA A 78 9.45 -7.52 -9.48
N LEU A 79 10.58 -7.55 -8.79
CA LEU A 79 11.42 -6.38 -8.58
C LEU A 79 12.16 -5.99 -9.87
N LEU A 80 11.93 -4.78 -10.34
CA LEU A 80 12.64 -4.18 -11.47
C LEU A 80 13.96 -3.57 -10.98
N PRO A 81 15.09 -3.84 -11.66
CA PRO A 81 16.41 -3.32 -11.25
C PRO A 81 16.55 -1.82 -11.50
N ASN A 82 17.45 -1.19 -10.75
CA ASN A 82 17.81 0.23 -10.88
C ASN A 82 16.64 1.21 -10.67
N LYS A 83 15.63 0.82 -9.88
CA LYS A 83 14.45 1.64 -9.59
C LYS A 83 14.47 2.15 -8.15
N LYS A 84 13.67 3.19 -7.91
CA LYS A 84 13.33 3.67 -6.57
C LYS A 84 11.99 3.09 -6.17
N TYR A 85 11.91 2.50 -4.98
CA TYR A 85 10.68 1.89 -4.48
C TYR A 85 10.22 2.52 -3.17
N PHE A 86 8.91 2.67 -3.03
CA PHE A 86 8.23 3.05 -1.80
C PHE A 86 7.25 1.95 -1.41
N PHE A 87 7.48 1.27 -0.29
CA PHE A 87 6.56 0.28 0.29
C PHE A 87 6.97 -0.09 1.72
N PHE A 88 6.10 -0.81 2.45
CA PHE A 88 6.44 -1.41 3.74
C PHE A 88 7.24 -2.70 3.54
N SER A 89 8.56 -2.64 3.65
CA SER A 89 9.42 -3.81 3.45
C SER A 89 9.55 -4.71 4.68
N HIS A 90 9.34 -4.14 5.86
CA HIS A 90 9.60 -4.79 7.15
C HIS A 90 11.05 -5.25 7.36
N THR A 91 11.99 -4.90 6.48
CA THR A 91 13.40 -5.33 6.56
C THR A 91 14.10 -4.78 7.80
N ILE A 92 13.68 -3.60 8.30
CA ILE A 92 14.19 -3.01 9.54
C ILE A 92 13.99 -3.93 10.76
N LYS A 93 13.01 -4.83 10.74
CA LYS A 93 12.72 -5.77 11.82
C LYS A 93 13.72 -6.93 11.88
N LYS A 94 14.60 -7.05 10.88
CA LYS A 94 15.66 -8.07 10.78
C LYS A 94 15.16 -9.51 10.95
N GLN A 95 13.91 -9.78 10.54
CA GLN A 95 13.34 -11.11 10.59
C GLN A 95 13.91 -11.97 9.46
N PRO A 96 14.18 -13.26 9.68
CA PRO A 96 14.85 -14.11 8.70
C PRO A 96 14.18 -14.13 7.32
N TYR A 97 12.85 -14.14 7.27
CA TYR A 97 12.10 -14.17 6.00
C TYR A 97 12.23 -12.91 5.14
N ASN A 98 12.65 -11.76 5.72
CA ASN A 98 12.88 -10.52 4.98
C ASN A 98 14.32 -10.39 4.44
N ARG A 99 15.22 -11.32 4.80
CA ARG A 99 16.62 -11.27 4.41
C ARG A 99 16.82 -11.35 2.90
N ASP A 100 16.10 -12.26 2.26
CA ASP A 100 16.26 -12.49 0.82
C ASP A 100 15.71 -11.31 -0.01
N LEU A 101 14.64 -10.67 0.45
CA LEU A 101 14.15 -9.43 -0.13
C LEU A 101 15.21 -8.31 -0.07
N LEU A 102 15.84 -8.12 1.09
CA LEU A 102 16.88 -7.10 1.24
C LEU A 102 18.09 -7.38 0.33
N LYS A 103 18.54 -8.63 0.25
CA LYS A 103 19.64 -9.03 -0.64
C LYS A 103 19.29 -8.77 -2.10
N ALA A 104 18.10 -9.18 -2.53
CA ALA A 104 17.66 -8.98 -3.91
C ALA A 104 17.58 -7.49 -4.28
N MET A 105 17.16 -6.62 -3.35
CA MET A 105 17.15 -5.17 -3.57
C MET A 105 18.57 -4.62 -3.74
N LEU A 106 19.53 -5.09 -2.94
CA LEU A 106 20.94 -4.70 -3.09
C LEU A 106 21.54 -5.19 -4.43
N GLU A 107 21.31 -6.46 -4.78
CA GLU A 107 21.78 -7.06 -6.02
C GLU A 107 21.20 -6.38 -7.27
N LYS A 108 19.93 -5.93 -7.19
CA LYS A 108 19.25 -5.22 -8.27
C LYS A 108 19.49 -3.70 -8.27
N ASN A 109 20.37 -3.19 -7.42
CA ASN A 109 20.67 -1.76 -7.30
C ASN A 109 19.39 -0.92 -7.09
N ILE A 110 18.52 -1.35 -6.17
CA ILE A 110 17.26 -0.68 -5.84
C ILE A 110 17.48 0.29 -4.69
N THR A 111 16.96 1.52 -4.84
CA THR A 111 16.82 2.46 -3.73
C THR A 111 15.47 2.26 -3.06
N LEU A 112 15.45 1.84 -1.79
CA LEU A 112 14.22 1.66 -1.02
C LEU A 112 13.96 2.85 -0.10
N TYR A 113 12.77 3.41 -0.22
CA TYR A 113 12.16 4.33 0.75
C TYR A 113 11.08 3.57 1.52
N ASP A 114 11.49 2.95 2.63
CA ASP A 114 10.56 2.13 3.42
C ASP A 114 9.58 3.01 4.18
N HIS A 115 8.29 2.83 3.91
CA HIS A 115 7.22 3.55 4.61
C HIS A 115 7.29 3.40 6.13
N GLU A 116 7.92 2.33 6.62
CA GLU A 116 8.01 2.08 8.06
C GLU A 116 8.98 3.01 8.78
N VAL A 117 9.94 3.60 8.06
CA VAL A 117 10.99 4.45 8.63
C VAL A 117 10.87 5.92 8.26
N ILE A 118 9.84 6.31 7.51
CA ILE A 118 9.56 7.71 7.21
C ILE A 118 8.94 8.36 8.45
N THR A 119 9.67 9.28 9.07
CA THR A 119 9.29 9.93 10.33
C THR A 119 9.32 11.45 10.23
N ASP A 120 8.59 12.10 11.14
CA ASP A 120 8.71 13.53 11.38
C ASP A 120 10.00 13.86 12.16
N THR A 121 10.23 15.14 12.43
CA THR A 121 11.38 15.63 13.20
C THR A 121 11.39 15.17 14.67
N ARG A 122 10.26 14.65 15.17
CA ARG A 122 10.11 14.10 16.53
C ARG A 122 10.25 12.59 16.58
N GLY A 123 10.49 11.94 15.42
CA GLY A 123 10.60 10.49 15.30
C GLY A 123 9.24 9.75 15.19
N ASN A 124 8.12 10.46 15.06
CA ASN A 124 6.83 9.82 14.84
C ASN A 124 6.72 9.35 13.39
N ARG A 125 6.21 8.14 13.19
CA ARG A 125 5.97 7.61 11.85
C ARG A 125 4.91 8.44 11.12
N LEU A 126 5.23 8.89 9.91
CA LEU A 126 4.30 9.64 9.06
C LEU A 126 3.30 8.73 8.35
N ILE A 127 3.70 7.50 8.04
CA ILE A 127 2.87 6.52 7.32
C ILE A 127 2.57 5.35 8.25
N GLY A 128 1.28 5.10 8.48
CA GLY A 128 0.84 4.00 9.33
C GLY A 128 -0.68 3.86 9.38
N PHE A 129 -1.13 2.67 9.73
CA PHE A 129 -2.56 2.32 9.82
C PHE A 129 -3.04 2.17 11.28
N GLY A 130 -2.27 2.73 12.25
CA GLY A 130 -2.50 2.51 13.69
C GLY A 130 -3.90 2.87 14.16
N ARG A 131 -4.43 4.03 13.75
CA ARG A 131 -5.79 4.47 14.10
C ARG A 131 -6.85 3.45 13.66
N TYR A 132 -6.80 3.03 12.40
CA TYR A 132 -7.79 2.09 11.84
C TYR A 132 -7.61 0.69 12.42
N ALA A 133 -6.38 0.24 12.64
CA ALA A 133 -6.10 -1.02 13.31
C ALA A 133 -6.68 -1.02 14.74
N GLY A 134 -6.58 0.09 15.47
CA GLY A 134 -7.19 0.26 16.78
C GLY A 134 -8.71 0.19 16.74
N LEU A 135 -9.35 0.89 15.81
CA LEU A 135 -10.81 0.87 15.64
C LEU A 135 -11.33 -0.54 15.31
N VAL A 136 -10.70 -1.21 14.34
CA VAL A 136 -11.09 -2.58 13.96
C VAL A 136 -10.79 -3.56 15.08
N GLY A 137 -9.67 -3.39 15.79
CA GLY A 137 -9.31 -4.22 16.93
C GLY A 137 -10.32 -4.10 18.07
N ALA A 138 -10.71 -2.88 18.43
CA ALA A 138 -11.75 -2.63 19.44
C ALA A 138 -13.10 -3.25 19.03
N TYR A 139 -13.52 -3.00 17.78
CA TYR A 139 -14.75 -3.58 17.24
C TYR A 139 -14.76 -5.11 17.32
N ASN A 140 -13.69 -5.76 16.86
CA ASN A 140 -13.57 -7.21 16.89
C ASN A 140 -13.49 -7.75 18.34
N GLY A 141 -12.88 -7.00 19.25
CA GLY A 141 -12.86 -7.33 20.68
C GLY A 141 -14.27 -7.36 21.26
N PHE A 142 -15.08 -6.31 21.01
CA PHE A 142 -16.50 -6.30 21.44
C PHE A 142 -17.30 -7.42 20.76
N ARG A 143 -17.09 -7.66 19.48
CA ARG A 143 -17.75 -8.76 18.77
C ARG A 143 -17.42 -10.12 19.40
N ALA A 144 -16.17 -10.36 19.71
CA ALA A 144 -15.72 -11.60 20.36
C ALA A 144 -16.37 -11.76 21.75
N LEU A 145 -16.44 -10.67 22.53
CA LEU A 145 -17.11 -10.66 23.84
C LEU A 145 -18.60 -11.01 23.70
N GLY A 146 -19.32 -10.35 22.80
CA GLY A 146 -20.74 -10.63 22.58
C GLY A 146 -21.02 -12.09 22.20
N LEU A 147 -20.17 -12.66 21.32
CA LEU A 147 -20.25 -14.05 20.92
C LEU A 147 -19.96 -15.02 22.09
N LYS A 148 -18.96 -14.68 22.91
CA LYS A 148 -18.57 -15.51 24.07
C LYS A 148 -19.67 -15.51 25.14
N GLU A 149 -20.17 -14.34 25.49
CA GLU A 149 -21.15 -14.17 26.57
C GLU A 149 -22.61 -14.37 26.07
N GLN A 150 -22.83 -14.54 24.78
CA GLN A 150 -24.14 -14.69 24.13
C GLN A 150 -25.14 -13.57 24.47
N THR A 151 -24.62 -12.36 24.72
CA THR A 151 -25.42 -11.20 25.16
C THR A 151 -25.83 -10.29 24.02
N PHE A 152 -24.99 -10.18 22.98
CA PHE A 152 -25.25 -9.39 21.79
C PHE A 152 -24.46 -9.94 20.58
N SER A 153 -24.86 -9.54 19.37
CA SER A 153 -24.19 -9.91 18.13
C SER A 153 -23.84 -8.66 17.32
N LEU A 154 -22.60 -8.57 16.85
CA LEU A 154 -22.15 -7.57 15.91
C LEU A 154 -21.83 -8.22 14.55
N PRO A 155 -22.14 -7.57 13.41
CA PRO A 155 -21.85 -8.12 12.10
C PRO A 155 -20.35 -8.34 11.90
N LYS A 156 -19.98 -9.18 10.93
CA LYS A 156 -18.57 -9.34 10.57
C LYS A 156 -18.00 -8.05 10.00
N ALA A 157 -16.71 -7.79 10.27
CA ALA A 157 -15.99 -6.62 9.77
C ALA A 157 -15.89 -6.53 8.24
N GLU A 158 -16.21 -7.59 7.50
CA GLU A 158 -16.26 -7.58 6.03
C GLU A 158 -17.27 -6.54 5.49
N ASN A 159 -18.33 -6.27 6.25
CA ASN A 159 -19.30 -5.22 5.94
C ASN A 159 -18.84 -3.84 6.42
N LEU A 160 -17.70 -3.76 7.10
CA LEU A 160 -17.04 -2.53 7.55
C LEU A 160 -15.91 -2.09 6.60
N ALA A 161 -15.90 -2.59 5.37
CA ALA A 161 -14.95 -2.19 4.34
C ALA A 161 -14.91 -0.66 4.11
N GLU A 162 -15.97 0.04 4.51
CA GLU A 162 -16.02 1.51 4.52
C GLU A 162 -15.24 2.15 5.67
N ILE A 163 -15.05 1.43 6.81
CA ILE A 163 -14.26 1.93 7.94
C ILE A 163 -12.75 1.75 7.71
N GLY A 164 -12.36 0.80 6.87
CA GLY A 164 -10.97 0.47 6.56
C GLY A 164 -10.38 1.18 5.34
N ARG A 165 -11.08 2.13 4.75
CA ARG A 165 -10.50 2.99 3.71
C ARG A 165 -9.46 3.87 4.38
N ALA A 166 -8.19 3.54 4.16
CA ALA A 166 -7.10 4.40 4.55
C ALA A 166 -7.21 5.70 3.73
N HIS A 167 -7.76 6.72 4.35
CA HIS A 167 -7.51 8.07 3.92
C HIS A 167 -6.15 8.46 4.52
N VAL A 168 -5.15 8.52 3.66
CA VAL A 168 -3.88 9.18 3.97
C VAL A 168 -4.08 10.67 3.78
#